data_f5fc89b7f7ddab9411bfb6a2b9998ea7
#
_entry.id   f5fc89b7f7ddab9411bfb6a2b9998ea7
#
_cell.length_a   1.000
_cell.length_b   1.000
_cell.length_c   1.000
_cell.angle_alpha   90.00
_cell.angle_beta   90.00
_cell.angle_gamma   90.00
#
_symmetry.space_group_name_H-M   'P 1'
#
loop_
_entity.id
_entity.type
_entity.pdbx_description
1 polymer ?
#
loop_
_entity_poly.entity_id
_entity_poly.type
_entity_poly.pdbx_seq_one_letter_code
_entity_poly.pdbx_strand_id
1 'polypeptide(L)'
;MQALNIMALSKLVTTTNLSERLDYLPMMAQVLSDNVQLNSVYIGWQGGDYLMLRPLGNRLSLQRFSAPRQARWMAWHIGSSATTRQNSYLFLNENLQIIEARMAPDEGYDPRERPWYAAASAANQRLITTPYLFFSTREFGTTLARASNDLAVLGADLTLDRLSEALRQQRMTPSSELILYTSDGVVVAYQDPNRLLHTTQGSNSLEPRRFNELGSTLLATLAQDGYEQERQTIKELEGQRWVIQQQRINILGTPDVYLAVLIPEAELLSEAYRLRTLGLWLSLAISLLLLPLSWLLWL
;
A
#
# COMPACT_ATOMS: atom_id res chain seq x y z
N MET A 1 -3.05 -4.35 -9.53
CA MET A 1 -4.31 -4.97 -9.99
C MET A 1 -4.15 -5.81 -11.25
N GLN A 2 -3.47 -5.35 -12.31
CA GLN A 2 -3.23 -6.18 -13.52
C GLN A 2 -2.50 -7.50 -13.22
N ALA A 3 -1.54 -7.47 -12.32
CA ALA A 3 -0.76 -8.63 -11.94
C ALA A 3 -1.60 -9.81 -11.40
N LEU A 4 -2.53 -9.55 -10.47
CA LEU A 4 -3.45 -10.58 -9.97
C LEU A 4 -4.39 -11.09 -11.07
N ASN A 5 -4.71 -10.25 -12.07
CA ASN A 5 -5.52 -10.68 -13.21
C ASN A 5 -4.78 -11.73 -14.05
N ILE A 6 -3.49 -11.50 -14.32
CA ILE A 6 -2.66 -12.43 -15.08
C ILE A 6 -2.52 -13.76 -14.33
N MET A 7 -2.25 -13.69 -13.03
CA MET A 7 -2.18 -14.90 -12.19
C MET A 7 -3.51 -15.67 -12.17
N ALA A 8 -4.65 -14.98 -12.06
CA ALA A 8 -5.97 -15.60 -12.01
C ALA A 8 -6.39 -16.27 -13.33
N LEU A 9 -5.86 -15.80 -14.45
CA LEU A 9 -6.09 -16.38 -15.78
C LEU A 9 -5.08 -17.49 -16.14
N SER A 10 -4.03 -17.64 -15.34
CA SER A 10 -3.02 -18.67 -15.58
C SER A 10 -3.49 -20.05 -15.14
N LYS A 11 -2.83 -21.09 -15.64
CA LYS A 11 -3.08 -22.48 -15.20
C LYS A 11 -2.66 -22.74 -13.74
N LEU A 12 -2.00 -21.81 -13.07
CA LEU A 12 -1.68 -21.88 -11.63
C LEU A 12 -2.93 -22.25 -10.80
N VAL A 13 -4.08 -21.67 -11.14
CA VAL A 13 -5.36 -21.88 -10.42
C VAL A 13 -5.79 -23.36 -10.41
N THR A 14 -5.44 -24.12 -11.44
CA THR A 14 -5.84 -25.53 -11.60
C THR A 14 -4.75 -26.53 -11.20
N THR A 15 -3.59 -26.06 -10.70
CA THR A 15 -2.50 -26.94 -10.27
C THR A 15 -2.89 -27.72 -9.02
N THR A 16 -2.46 -28.98 -8.95
CA THR A 16 -2.85 -29.91 -7.88
C THR A 16 -1.70 -30.35 -6.99
N ASN A 17 -0.46 -30.17 -7.43
CA ASN A 17 0.72 -30.62 -6.69
C ASN A 17 1.81 -29.52 -6.63
N LEU A 18 2.77 -29.70 -5.71
CA LEU A 18 3.84 -28.74 -5.48
C LEU A 18 4.70 -28.51 -6.72
N SER A 19 5.06 -29.56 -7.45
CA SER A 19 5.94 -29.43 -8.63
C SER A 19 5.33 -28.50 -9.67
N GLU A 20 4.07 -28.71 -10.02
CA GLU A 20 3.34 -27.83 -10.95
C GLU A 20 3.25 -26.38 -10.45
N ARG A 21 3.04 -26.19 -9.13
CA ARG A 21 2.94 -24.86 -8.50
C ARG A 21 4.26 -24.11 -8.56
N LEU A 22 5.38 -24.80 -8.39
CA LEU A 22 6.72 -24.19 -8.44
C LEU A 22 7.07 -23.66 -9.83
N ASP A 23 6.51 -24.19 -10.91
CA ASP A 23 6.71 -23.69 -12.27
C ASP A 23 6.19 -22.25 -12.45
N TYR A 24 5.32 -21.78 -11.55
CA TYR A 24 4.77 -20.44 -11.58
C TYR A 24 5.54 -19.42 -10.69
N LEU A 25 6.55 -19.86 -9.95
CA LEU A 25 7.38 -18.94 -9.15
C LEU A 25 8.02 -17.81 -9.99
N PRO A 26 8.50 -18.03 -11.23
CA PRO A 26 9.03 -16.96 -12.06
C PRO A 26 7.98 -15.85 -12.34
N MET A 27 6.74 -16.24 -12.62
CA MET A 27 5.64 -15.29 -12.83
C MET A 27 5.34 -14.51 -11.53
N MET A 28 5.28 -15.18 -10.38
CA MET A 28 5.04 -14.55 -9.08
C MET A 28 6.19 -13.60 -8.70
N ALA A 29 7.43 -14.00 -8.98
CA ALA A 29 8.61 -13.17 -8.74
C ALA A 29 8.62 -11.93 -9.63
N GLN A 30 8.23 -12.07 -10.91
CA GLN A 30 8.10 -10.93 -11.82
C GLN A 30 7.04 -9.94 -11.31
N VAL A 31 5.88 -10.43 -10.87
CA VAL A 31 4.83 -9.59 -10.26
C VAL A 31 5.37 -8.79 -9.09
N LEU A 32 6.16 -9.40 -8.20
CA LEU A 32 6.75 -8.73 -7.04
C LEU A 32 7.86 -7.76 -7.43
N SER A 33 8.63 -8.07 -8.47
CA SER A 33 9.69 -7.20 -8.97
C SER A 33 9.15 -5.94 -9.66
N ASP A 34 8.05 -6.07 -10.40
CA ASP A 34 7.39 -4.95 -11.09
C ASP A 34 6.56 -4.08 -10.10
N ASN A 35 6.24 -4.62 -8.92
CA ASN A 35 5.41 -3.96 -7.92
C ASN A 35 6.11 -4.00 -6.55
N VAL A 36 7.18 -3.22 -6.40
CA VAL A 36 8.05 -3.20 -5.20
C VAL A 36 7.33 -2.86 -3.90
N GLN A 37 6.14 -2.26 -3.98
CA GLN A 37 5.28 -1.98 -2.84
C GLN A 37 4.61 -3.24 -2.27
N LEU A 38 4.52 -4.34 -3.05
CA LEU A 38 3.94 -5.59 -2.57
C LEU A 38 4.93 -6.31 -1.63
N ASN A 39 4.40 -6.85 -0.55
CA ASN A 39 5.14 -7.65 0.43
C ASN A 39 5.16 -9.14 0.09
N SER A 40 4.08 -9.61 -0.53
CA SER A 40 3.91 -11.00 -0.96
C SER A 40 2.81 -11.11 -2.00
N VAL A 41 2.84 -12.17 -2.80
CA VAL A 41 1.74 -12.62 -3.63
C VAL A 41 1.47 -14.10 -3.36
N TYR A 42 0.22 -14.50 -3.43
CA TYR A 42 -0.16 -15.86 -3.05
C TYR A 42 -1.48 -16.31 -3.67
N ILE A 43 -1.73 -17.59 -3.53
CA ILE A 43 -2.96 -18.25 -3.93
C ILE A 43 -3.38 -19.23 -2.83
N GLY A 44 -4.67 -19.22 -2.48
CA GLY A 44 -5.30 -20.23 -1.65
C GLY A 44 -6.35 -20.95 -2.46
N TRP A 45 -6.31 -22.26 -2.47
CA TRP A 45 -7.28 -23.12 -3.17
C TRP A 45 -8.46 -23.51 -2.28
N GLN A 46 -9.57 -23.84 -2.88
CA GLN A 46 -10.80 -24.29 -2.18
C GLN A 46 -10.54 -25.49 -1.25
N GLY A 47 -9.61 -26.36 -1.60
CA GLY A 47 -9.18 -27.49 -0.77
C GLY A 47 -8.38 -27.11 0.48
N GLY A 48 -8.04 -25.82 0.67
CA GLY A 48 -7.22 -25.35 1.79
C GLY A 48 -5.72 -25.38 1.51
N ASP A 49 -5.30 -25.74 0.31
CA ASP A 49 -3.92 -25.61 -0.12
C ASP A 49 -3.53 -24.15 -0.29
N TYR A 50 -2.24 -23.84 -0.19
CA TYR A 50 -1.73 -22.49 -0.22
C TYR A 50 -0.33 -22.44 -0.84
N LEU A 51 -0.06 -21.41 -1.63
CA LEU A 51 1.28 -21.05 -2.08
C LEU A 51 1.45 -19.56 -2.01
N MET A 52 2.49 -19.09 -1.32
CA MET A 52 2.92 -17.69 -1.24
C MET A 52 4.34 -17.57 -1.76
N LEU A 53 4.64 -16.48 -2.45
CA LEU A 53 6.00 -16.02 -2.71
C LEU A 53 6.21 -14.65 -2.08
N ARG A 54 7.37 -14.47 -1.44
CA ARG A 54 7.78 -13.24 -0.75
C ARG A 54 9.24 -12.93 -1.01
N PRO A 55 9.63 -11.66 -1.27
CA PRO A 55 11.02 -11.27 -1.31
C PRO A 55 11.63 -11.20 0.11
N LEU A 56 12.88 -11.64 0.23
CA LEU A 56 13.70 -11.52 1.45
C LEU A 56 14.77 -10.46 1.22
N GLY A 57 14.32 -9.21 0.96
CA GLY A 57 15.18 -8.12 0.48
C GLY A 57 16.00 -7.41 1.57
N ASN A 58 15.80 -7.70 2.86
CA ASN A 58 16.50 -7.03 3.94
C ASN A 58 16.84 -7.98 5.11
N ARG A 59 17.73 -7.51 5.99
CA ARG A 59 18.20 -8.28 7.14
C ARG A 59 17.07 -8.70 8.09
N LEU A 60 16.06 -7.85 8.28
CA LEU A 60 14.95 -8.14 9.19
C LEU A 60 14.09 -9.30 8.67
N SER A 61 13.80 -9.34 7.36
CA SER A 61 13.04 -10.44 6.76
C SER A 61 13.83 -11.75 6.82
N LEU A 62 15.15 -11.72 6.58
CA LEU A 62 16.01 -12.90 6.74
C LEU A 62 15.99 -13.42 8.19
N GLN A 63 16.12 -12.53 9.16
CA GLN A 63 16.10 -12.89 10.59
C GLN A 63 14.74 -13.44 11.03
N ARG A 64 13.64 -12.78 10.62
CA ARG A 64 12.28 -13.18 10.97
C ARG A 64 11.98 -14.63 10.60
N PHE A 65 12.40 -15.04 9.42
CA PHE A 65 12.20 -16.41 8.93
C PHE A 65 13.43 -17.31 9.18
N SER A 66 14.45 -16.82 9.89
CA SER A 66 15.75 -17.50 10.06
C SER A 66 16.29 -18.05 8.74
N ALA A 67 16.12 -17.27 7.67
CA ALA A 67 16.43 -17.67 6.31
C ALA A 67 17.96 -17.71 6.06
N PRO A 68 18.44 -18.60 5.16
CA PRO A 68 19.83 -18.59 4.71
C PRO A 68 20.23 -17.20 4.16
N ARG A 69 21.48 -16.78 4.36
CA ARG A 69 21.96 -15.48 3.90
C ARG A 69 21.87 -15.27 2.38
N GLN A 70 21.95 -16.35 1.62
CA GLN A 70 21.85 -16.35 0.16
C GLN A 70 20.39 -16.32 -0.33
N ALA A 71 19.42 -16.51 0.56
CA ALA A 71 18.01 -16.47 0.17
C ALA A 71 17.62 -15.06 -0.29
N ARG A 72 16.96 -15.01 -1.43
CA ARG A 72 16.34 -13.80 -1.99
C ARG A 72 14.82 -13.89 -1.97
N TRP A 73 14.30 -15.09 -1.96
CA TRP A 73 12.87 -15.38 -1.94
C TRP A 73 12.55 -16.46 -0.91
N MET A 74 11.35 -16.40 -0.39
CA MET A 74 10.75 -17.45 0.40
C MET A 74 9.41 -17.83 -0.22
N ALA A 75 9.24 -19.09 -0.58
CA ALA A 75 7.94 -19.65 -0.89
C ALA A 75 7.40 -20.38 0.35
N TRP A 76 6.16 -20.09 0.72
CA TRP A 76 5.44 -20.81 1.76
C TRP A 76 4.37 -21.66 1.10
N HIS A 77 4.49 -22.97 1.24
CA HIS A 77 3.59 -23.94 0.66
C HIS A 77 2.87 -24.74 1.74
N ILE A 78 1.55 -24.81 1.61
CA ILE A 78 0.70 -25.73 2.35
C ILE A 78 -0.03 -26.57 1.32
N GLY A 79 0.12 -27.89 1.40
CA GLY A 79 -0.52 -28.82 0.49
C GLY A 79 -0.95 -30.09 1.19
N SER A 80 -2.03 -30.68 0.73
CA SER A 80 -2.50 -31.97 1.22
C SER A 80 -1.87 -33.09 0.38
N SER A 81 -1.06 -33.93 1.02
CA SER A 81 -0.72 -35.23 0.49
C SER A 81 -1.81 -36.23 0.94
N ALA A 82 -1.90 -37.40 0.31
CA ALA A 82 -2.97 -38.36 0.55
C ALA A 82 -3.24 -38.71 2.03
N THR A 83 -2.28 -38.47 2.92
CA THR A 83 -2.37 -38.82 4.35
C THR A 83 -1.97 -37.73 5.31
N THR A 84 -1.28 -36.66 4.85
CA THR A 84 -0.73 -35.60 5.73
C THR A 84 -0.76 -34.24 5.06
N ARG A 85 -1.14 -33.22 5.83
CA ARG A 85 -0.99 -31.81 5.44
C ARG A 85 0.48 -31.44 5.59
N GLN A 86 1.13 -31.03 4.50
CA GLN A 86 2.51 -30.55 4.52
C GLN A 86 2.50 -29.02 4.59
N ASN A 87 3.27 -28.48 5.53
CA ASN A 87 3.47 -27.06 5.69
C ASN A 87 4.98 -26.79 5.62
N SER A 88 5.45 -26.08 4.60
CA SER A 88 6.88 -25.92 4.34
C SER A 88 7.26 -24.53 3.86
N TYR A 89 8.44 -24.08 4.29
CA TYR A 89 9.15 -22.94 3.74
C TYR A 89 10.23 -23.45 2.77
N LEU A 90 10.23 -22.88 1.58
CA LEU A 90 11.25 -23.08 0.55
C LEU A 90 12.02 -21.76 0.41
N PHE A 91 13.30 -21.77 0.72
CA PHE A 91 14.16 -20.61 0.53
C PHE A 91 14.87 -20.73 -0.82
N LEU A 92 14.81 -19.64 -1.60
CA LEU A 92 15.32 -19.64 -2.96
C LEU A 92 16.33 -18.50 -3.14
N ASN A 93 17.31 -18.76 -4.01
CA ASN A 93 18.27 -17.73 -4.44
C ASN A 93 17.65 -16.75 -5.46
N GLU A 94 18.43 -15.83 -6.00
CA GLU A 94 17.97 -14.85 -7.01
C GLU A 94 17.44 -15.50 -8.30
N ASN A 95 17.93 -16.69 -8.65
CA ASN A 95 17.52 -17.46 -9.82
C ASN A 95 16.31 -18.39 -9.54
N LEU A 96 15.65 -18.23 -8.41
CA LEU A 96 14.52 -19.05 -7.95
C LEU A 96 14.87 -20.55 -7.76
N GLN A 97 16.15 -20.87 -7.56
CA GLN A 97 16.57 -22.21 -7.22
C GLN A 97 16.44 -22.42 -5.71
N ILE A 98 15.83 -23.54 -5.31
CA ILE A 98 15.68 -23.90 -3.91
C ILE A 98 17.05 -24.20 -3.31
N ILE A 99 17.44 -23.46 -2.28
CA ILE A 99 18.70 -23.63 -1.55
C ILE A 99 18.49 -24.31 -0.19
N GLU A 100 17.27 -24.22 0.35
CA GLU A 100 16.87 -24.87 1.59
C GLU A 100 15.36 -25.09 1.59
N ALA A 101 14.93 -26.24 2.09
CA ALA A 101 13.54 -26.55 2.36
C ALA A 101 13.39 -27.06 3.79
N ARG A 102 12.40 -26.57 4.52
CA ARG A 102 12.13 -27.03 5.89
C ARG A 102 10.65 -26.94 6.24
N MET A 103 10.23 -27.69 7.24
CA MET A 103 8.88 -27.57 7.76
C MET A 103 8.66 -26.16 8.32
N ALA A 104 7.55 -25.54 7.96
CA ALA A 104 7.08 -24.30 8.58
C ALA A 104 6.44 -24.63 9.95
N PRO A 105 6.42 -23.66 10.89
CA PRO A 105 5.68 -23.83 12.14
C PRO A 105 4.21 -24.16 11.85
N ASP A 106 3.68 -25.15 12.53
CA ASP A 106 2.25 -25.49 12.44
C ASP A 106 1.46 -24.64 13.44
N GLU A 107 1.08 -23.45 12.99
CA GLU A 107 0.25 -22.50 13.76
C GLU A 107 -1.22 -22.58 13.33
N GLY A 108 -1.64 -23.64 12.62
CA GLY A 108 -3.02 -23.84 12.20
C GLY A 108 -3.48 -22.87 11.09
N TYR A 109 -2.59 -22.41 10.21
CA TYR A 109 -2.98 -21.50 9.13
C TYR A 109 -3.90 -22.21 8.11
N ASP A 110 -5.09 -21.68 7.94
CA ASP A 110 -5.99 -22.02 6.83
C ASP A 110 -6.26 -20.76 5.99
N PRO A 111 -5.93 -20.76 4.68
CA PRO A 111 -6.18 -19.60 3.84
C PRO A 111 -7.67 -19.24 3.76
N ARG A 112 -8.57 -20.22 3.87
CA ARG A 112 -10.02 -20.02 3.72
C ARG A 112 -10.64 -19.24 4.88
N GLU A 113 -10.01 -19.26 6.06
CA GLU A 113 -10.44 -18.53 7.25
C GLU A 113 -9.89 -17.07 7.29
N ARG A 114 -9.06 -16.72 6.31
CA ARG A 114 -8.45 -15.38 6.28
C ARG A 114 -9.38 -14.34 5.65
N PRO A 115 -9.34 -13.08 6.14
CA PRO A 115 -10.21 -12.01 5.64
C PRO A 115 -10.20 -11.85 4.13
N TRP A 116 -9.03 -11.94 3.51
CA TRP A 116 -8.85 -11.79 2.07
C TRP A 116 -9.55 -12.89 1.27
N TYR A 117 -9.49 -14.13 1.77
CA TYR A 117 -10.11 -15.27 1.09
C TYR A 117 -11.63 -15.23 1.23
N ALA A 118 -12.11 -15.09 2.46
CA ALA A 118 -13.54 -15.07 2.77
C ALA A 118 -14.26 -13.93 2.01
N ALA A 119 -13.69 -12.71 2.04
CA ALA A 119 -14.28 -11.56 1.38
C ALA A 119 -14.30 -11.72 -0.15
N ALA A 120 -13.18 -12.16 -0.77
CA ALA A 120 -13.12 -12.33 -2.22
C ALA A 120 -14.01 -13.46 -2.73
N SER A 121 -14.07 -14.59 -2.01
CA SER A 121 -14.99 -15.70 -2.34
C SER A 121 -16.45 -15.28 -2.28
N ALA A 122 -16.85 -14.55 -1.22
CA ALA A 122 -18.23 -14.08 -1.06
C ALA A 122 -18.63 -13.07 -2.14
N ALA A 123 -17.72 -12.16 -2.50
CA ALA A 123 -17.97 -11.15 -3.52
C ALA A 123 -17.86 -11.68 -4.96
N ASN A 124 -17.18 -12.80 -5.16
CA ASN A 124 -16.78 -13.37 -6.47
C ASN A 124 -16.16 -12.32 -7.40
N GLN A 125 -15.36 -11.43 -6.85
CA GLN A 125 -14.76 -10.30 -7.57
C GLN A 125 -13.44 -9.86 -6.90
N ARG A 126 -12.84 -8.82 -7.48
CA ARG A 126 -11.67 -8.17 -6.92
C ARG A 126 -12.06 -7.27 -5.76
N LEU A 127 -11.25 -7.25 -4.71
CA LEU A 127 -11.43 -6.33 -3.60
C LEU A 127 -10.10 -5.94 -2.94
N ILE A 128 -10.14 -4.93 -2.10
CA ILE A 128 -9.12 -4.63 -1.09
C ILE A 128 -9.75 -4.86 0.27
N THR A 129 -9.06 -5.54 1.16
CA THR A 129 -9.56 -5.74 2.53
C THR A 129 -9.42 -4.46 3.35
N THR A 130 -10.20 -4.32 4.41
CA THR A 130 -9.83 -3.43 5.51
C THR A 130 -8.48 -3.86 6.10
N PRO A 131 -7.70 -2.95 6.72
CA PRO A 131 -6.44 -3.31 7.35
C PRO A 131 -6.61 -4.39 8.42
N TYR A 132 -5.75 -5.40 8.40
CA TYR A 132 -5.73 -6.48 9.39
C TYR A 132 -4.30 -6.98 9.65
N LEU A 133 -4.12 -7.74 10.74
CA LEU A 133 -2.82 -8.30 11.12
C LEU A 133 -2.47 -9.51 10.25
N PHE A 134 -1.38 -9.42 9.49
CA PHE A 134 -0.88 -10.54 8.68
C PHE A 134 -0.38 -11.68 9.54
N PHE A 135 -0.74 -12.89 9.19
CA PHE A 135 -0.45 -14.08 9.98
C PHE A 135 1.06 -14.33 10.14
N SER A 136 1.79 -14.36 9.03
CA SER A 136 3.21 -14.77 9.01
C SER A 136 4.18 -13.71 9.50
N THR A 137 3.84 -12.42 9.38
CA THR A 137 4.74 -11.31 9.72
C THR A 137 4.33 -10.54 10.94
N ARG A 138 3.08 -10.70 11.38
CA ARG A 138 2.49 -9.89 12.46
C ARG A 138 2.59 -8.38 12.17
N GLU A 139 2.55 -8.01 10.90
CA GLU A 139 2.48 -6.65 10.42
C GLU A 139 1.05 -6.32 10.02
N PHE A 140 0.63 -5.08 10.24
CA PHE A 140 -0.66 -4.60 9.73
C PHE A 140 -0.55 -4.25 8.26
N GLY A 141 -1.57 -4.61 7.52
CA GLY A 141 -1.65 -4.33 6.10
C GLY A 141 -3.02 -4.62 5.53
N THR A 142 -3.15 -4.35 4.27
CA THR A 142 -4.31 -4.65 3.45
C THR A 142 -3.94 -5.63 2.35
N THR A 143 -4.88 -6.43 1.91
CA THR A 143 -4.70 -7.39 0.83
C THR A 143 -5.54 -7.01 -0.38
N LEU A 144 -4.90 -6.91 -1.53
CA LEU A 144 -5.57 -6.98 -2.81
C LEU A 144 -5.95 -8.43 -3.06
N ALA A 145 -7.23 -8.74 -3.16
CA ALA A 145 -7.69 -10.10 -3.36
C ALA A 145 -8.55 -10.24 -4.62
N ARG A 146 -8.52 -11.44 -5.22
CA ARG A 146 -9.33 -11.79 -6.38
C ARG A 146 -9.71 -13.25 -6.37
N ALA A 147 -11.01 -13.54 -6.45
CA ALA A 147 -11.50 -14.89 -6.71
C ALA A 147 -11.26 -15.29 -8.17
N SER A 148 -11.03 -16.58 -8.40
CA SER A 148 -10.90 -17.21 -9.72
C SER A 148 -11.78 -18.44 -9.80
N ASN A 149 -12.93 -18.31 -10.45
CA ASN A 149 -13.85 -19.39 -10.84
C ASN A 149 -14.15 -20.41 -9.72
N ASP A 150 -14.41 -19.98 -8.49
CA ASP A 150 -14.66 -20.82 -7.31
C ASP A 150 -13.56 -21.84 -6.97
N LEU A 151 -12.47 -21.86 -7.72
CA LEU A 151 -11.37 -22.81 -7.50
C LEU A 151 -10.33 -22.31 -6.50
N ALA A 152 -10.07 -20.99 -6.55
CA ALA A 152 -9.03 -20.38 -5.75
C ALA A 152 -9.26 -18.88 -5.57
N VAL A 153 -8.60 -18.32 -4.57
CA VAL A 153 -8.47 -16.87 -4.36
C VAL A 153 -7.00 -16.50 -4.38
N LEU A 154 -6.69 -15.47 -5.14
CA LEU A 154 -5.36 -14.87 -5.19
C LEU A 154 -5.31 -13.65 -4.29
N GLY A 155 -4.14 -13.42 -3.67
CA GLY A 155 -3.90 -12.28 -2.82
C GLY A 155 -2.54 -11.65 -3.05
N ALA A 156 -2.45 -10.36 -2.78
CA ALA A 156 -1.21 -9.61 -2.73
C ALA A 156 -1.24 -8.67 -1.53
N ASP A 157 -0.26 -8.78 -0.66
CA ASP A 157 -0.17 -8.01 0.57
C ASP A 157 0.56 -6.70 0.38
N LEU A 158 -0.01 -5.66 0.99
CA LEU A 158 0.61 -4.35 1.16
C LEU A 158 0.60 -4.01 2.66
N THR A 159 1.77 -3.79 3.25
CA THR A 159 1.82 -3.31 4.64
C THR A 159 1.46 -1.83 4.71
N LEU A 160 0.91 -1.41 5.86
CA LEU A 160 0.60 0.00 6.10
C LEU A 160 1.85 0.88 6.00
N ASP A 161 3.00 0.37 6.45
CA ASP A 161 4.28 1.09 6.37
C ASP A 161 4.70 1.36 4.92
N ARG A 162 4.57 0.38 4.02
CA ARG A 162 4.89 0.58 2.60
C ARG A 162 3.92 1.51 1.90
N LEU A 163 2.64 1.43 2.23
CA LEU A 163 1.64 2.38 1.72
C LEU A 163 1.92 3.79 2.21
N SER A 164 2.29 3.94 3.49
CA SER A 164 2.64 5.24 4.08
C SER A 164 3.91 5.82 3.47
N GLU A 165 4.91 4.99 3.21
CA GLU A 165 6.12 5.42 2.49
C GLU A 165 5.80 5.88 1.07
N ALA A 166 4.95 5.15 0.34
CA ALA A 166 4.51 5.56 -1.00
C ALA A 166 3.77 6.91 -0.96
N LEU A 167 2.88 7.13 0.02
CA LEU A 167 2.22 8.42 0.21
C LEU A 167 3.23 9.53 0.53
N ARG A 168 4.21 9.26 1.40
CA ARG A 168 5.24 10.23 1.75
C ARG A 168 6.05 10.70 0.56
N GLN A 169 6.35 9.79 -0.37
CA GLN A 169 7.07 10.11 -1.61
C GLN A 169 6.23 10.93 -2.60
N GLN A 170 4.90 10.89 -2.47
CA GLN A 170 3.97 11.65 -3.31
C GLN A 170 3.62 13.03 -2.72
N ARG A 171 4.24 13.44 -1.63
CA ARG A 171 4.01 14.78 -1.05
C ARG A 171 4.33 15.87 -2.07
N MET A 172 3.39 16.76 -2.26
CA MET A 172 3.50 17.85 -3.23
C MET A 172 4.30 19.03 -2.67
N THR A 173 4.17 19.29 -1.38
CA THR A 173 4.87 20.35 -0.66
C THR A 173 5.32 19.87 0.73
N PRO A 174 6.27 20.55 1.38
CA PRO A 174 6.82 20.12 2.67
C PRO A 174 5.78 19.95 3.77
N SER A 175 4.73 20.78 3.80
CA SER A 175 3.69 20.71 4.83
C SER A 175 2.40 20.04 4.36
N SER A 176 2.35 19.50 3.12
CA SER A 176 1.16 18.79 2.64
C SER A 176 0.92 17.50 3.44
N GLU A 177 -0.37 17.21 3.70
CA GLU A 177 -0.80 15.96 4.33
C GLU A 177 -1.55 15.09 3.31
N LEU A 178 -1.18 13.80 3.26
CA LEU A 178 -1.83 12.79 2.44
C LEU A 178 -2.31 11.67 3.33
N ILE A 179 -3.57 11.27 3.15
CA ILE A 179 -4.18 10.18 3.91
C ILE A 179 -5.07 9.33 3.02
N LEU A 180 -4.93 8.02 3.16
CA LEU A 180 -5.80 7.01 2.55
C LEU A 180 -6.64 6.39 3.66
N TYR A 181 -7.97 6.37 3.49
CA TYR A 181 -8.90 5.91 4.51
C TYR A 181 -10.17 5.30 3.90
N THR A 182 -10.87 4.49 4.69
CA THR A 182 -12.14 3.85 4.30
C THR A 182 -13.34 4.76 4.59
N SER A 183 -14.49 4.45 4.02
CA SER A 183 -15.73 5.20 4.22
C SER A 183 -16.17 5.32 5.69
N ASP A 184 -15.78 4.36 6.53
CA ASP A 184 -16.02 4.41 7.98
C ASP A 184 -14.90 5.13 8.77
N GLY A 185 -13.94 5.74 8.06
CA GLY A 185 -12.88 6.56 8.64
C GLY A 185 -11.68 5.79 9.17
N VAL A 186 -11.56 4.48 8.90
CA VAL A 186 -10.37 3.71 9.26
C VAL A 186 -9.20 4.08 8.35
N VAL A 187 -8.06 4.39 8.92
CA VAL A 187 -6.88 4.81 8.17
C VAL A 187 -6.18 3.60 7.56
N VAL A 188 -5.99 3.65 6.25
CA VAL A 188 -5.26 2.63 5.47
C VAL A 188 -3.80 3.02 5.28
N ALA A 189 -3.52 4.32 5.09
CA ALA A 189 -2.17 4.84 5.01
C ALA A 189 -2.12 6.32 5.38
N TYR A 190 -1.06 6.73 6.04
CA TYR A 190 -0.76 8.12 6.40
C TYR A 190 0.74 8.36 6.31
N GLN A 191 1.15 9.55 5.99
CA GLN A 191 2.57 9.90 5.81
C GLN A 191 3.46 9.64 7.03
N ASP A 192 2.90 9.60 8.25
CA ASP A 192 3.60 9.20 9.48
C ASP A 192 3.10 7.81 9.93
N PRO A 193 3.81 6.72 9.61
CA PRO A 193 3.39 5.37 9.94
C PRO A 193 3.27 5.12 11.45
N ASN A 194 4.00 5.86 12.30
CA ASN A 194 3.95 5.70 13.75
C ASN A 194 2.60 6.11 14.34
N ARG A 195 1.80 6.87 13.59
CA ARG A 195 0.45 7.30 14.02
C ARG A 195 -0.67 6.40 13.53
N LEU A 196 -0.37 5.35 12.78
CA LEU A 196 -1.40 4.49 12.18
C LEU A 196 -2.07 3.55 13.17
N LEU A 197 -1.36 3.14 14.19
CA LEU A 197 -1.81 2.11 15.13
C LEU A 197 -1.93 2.67 16.54
N HIS A 198 -2.86 2.13 17.30
CA HIS A 198 -2.98 2.38 18.72
C HIS A 198 -3.27 1.07 19.47
N THR A 199 -2.95 1.05 20.76
CA THR A 199 -3.31 -0.07 21.63
C THR A 199 -4.70 0.19 22.21
N THR A 200 -5.60 -0.75 22.05
CA THR A 200 -6.95 -0.66 22.59
C THR A 200 -6.91 -0.80 24.11
N GLN A 201 -7.57 0.12 24.82
CA GLN A 201 -7.68 0.06 26.27
C GLN A 201 -8.38 -1.24 26.71
N GLY A 202 -7.67 -2.06 27.50
CA GLY A 202 -8.19 -3.33 28.02
C GLY A 202 -7.82 -4.58 27.22
N SER A 203 -7.23 -4.44 26.05
CA SER A 203 -6.60 -5.53 25.28
C SER A 203 -5.23 -5.05 24.79
N ASN A 204 -4.23 -5.93 24.82
CA ASN A 204 -2.91 -5.63 24.20
C ASN A 204 -2.98 -5.74 22.66
N SER A 205 -4.16 -5.59 22.04
CA SER A 205 -4.30 -5.64 20.60
C SER A 205 -4.01 -4.27 19.99
N LEU A 206 -3.20 -4.28 18.93
CA LEU A 206 -2.99 -3.11 18.08
C LEU A 206 -4.15 -3.01 17.08
N GLU A 207 -4.70 -1.82 16.93
CA GLU A 207 -5.77 -1.54 15.97
C GLU A 207 -5.42 -0.32 15.11
N PRO A 208 -5.86 -0.28 13.84
CA PRO A 208 -5.70 0.91 13.00
C PRO A 208 -6.50 2.08 13.59
N ARG A 209 -5.88 3.26 13.62
CA ARG A 209 -6.55 4.51 14.05
C ARG A 209 -7.59 4.94 13.05
N ARG A 210 -8.54 5.71 13.58
CA ARG A 210 -9.45 6.48 12.74
C ARG A 210 -8.85 7.81 12.34
N PHE A 211 -9.35 8.38 11.28
CA PHE A 211 -8.94 9.63 10.67
C PHE A 211 -8.81 10.80 11.68
N ASN A 212 -9.76 10.94 12.60
CA ASN A 212 -9.77 11.97 13.64
C ASN A 212 -8.81 11.70 14.81
N GLU A 213 -8.19 10.52 14.88
CA GLU A 213 -7.30 10.10 15.98
C GLU A 213 -5.82 10.28 15.63
N LEU A 214 -5.50 10.76 14.44
CA LEU A 214 -4.12 10.92 13.97
C LEU A 214 -3.39 12.09 14.63
N GLY A 215 -4.06 12.92 15.44
CA GLY A 215 -3.46 14.05 16.15
C GLY A 215 -3.16 15.26 15.25
N SER A 216 -3.80 15.36 14.06
CA SER A 216 -3.81 16.53 13.22
C SER A 216 -5.13 17.29 13.43
N THR A 217 -5.06 18.55 13.84
CA THR A 217 -6.26 19.42 14.01
C THR A 217 -6.99 19.61 12.68
N LEU A 218 -6.23 19.67 11.59
CA LEU A 218 -6.75 19.77 10.23
C LEU A 218 -7.58 18.54 9.86
N LEU A 219 -7.05 17.34 10.11
CA LEU A 219 -7.75 16.09 9.86
C LEU A 219 -8.97 15.94 10.78
N ALA A 220 -8.85 16.29 12.05
CA ALA A 220 -9.95 16.25 12.99
C ALA A 220 -11.12 17.17 12.57
N THR A 221 -10.82 18.36 12.06
CA THR A 221 -11.82 19.28 11.52
C THR A 221 -12.45 18.73 10.24
N LEU A 222 -11.66 18.10 9.39
CA LEU A 222 -12.16 17.49 8.15
C LEU A 222 -13.09 16.31 8.44
N ALA A 223 -12.81 15.53 9.49
CA ALA A 223 -13.63 14.41 9.94
C ALA A 223 -15.04 14.82 10.35
N GLN A 224 -15.23 16.05 10.87
CA GLN A 224 -16.54 16.58 11.26
C GLN A 224 -17.47 16.80 10.06
N ASP A 225 -16.92 16.99 8.87
CA ASP A 225 -17.70 17.14 7.64
C ASP A 225 -18.15 15.81 7.02
N GLY A 226 -17.68 14.68 7.57
CA GLY A 226 -17.94 13.33 7.08
C GLY A 226 -16.82 12.77 6.20
N TYR A 227 -16.74 11.44 6.14
CA TYR A 227 -15.67 10.72 5.46
C TYR A 227 -15.94 10.47 3.97
N GLU A 228 -17.22 10.38 3.58
CA GLU A 228 -17.64 9.97 2.24
C GLU A 228 -17.87 11.16 1.30
N GLN A 229 -16.89 12.06 1.17
CA GLN A 229 -17.07 13.23 0.32
C GLN A 229 -16.03 13.29 -0.79
N GLU A 230 -16.52 13.45 -2.02
CA GLU A 230 -15.70 13.86 -3.15
C GLU A 230 -15.84 15.38 -3.30
N ARG A 231 -14.81 16.10 -2.90
CA ARG A 231 -14.83 17.56 -2.94
C ARG A 231 -13.45 18.18 -3.08
N GLN A 232 -13.44 19.36 -3.62
CA GLN A 232 -12.34 20.29 -3.52
C GLN A 232 -12.83 21.53 -2.78
N THR A 233 -12.14 21.92 -1.73
CA THR A 233 -12.51 23.07 -0.90
C THR A 233 -11.27 23.79 -0.37
N ILE A 234 -11.45 25.03 0.02
CA ILE A 234 -10.42 25.79 0.73
C ILE A 234 -10.96 26.08 2.13
N LYS A 235 -10.18 25.69 3.15
CA LYS A 235 -10.48 25.98 4.56
C LYS A 235 -9.39 26.79 5.19
N GLU A 236 -9.78 27.70 6.08
CA GLU A 236 -8.85 28.45 6.92
C GLU A 236 -8.79 27.76 8.29
N LEU A 237 -7.58 27.38 8.69
CA LEU A 237 -7.28 26.74 9.98
C LEU A 237 -6.00 27.33 10.54
N GLU A 238 -6.04 27.75 11.81
CA GLU A 238 -4.89 28.32 12.52
C GLU A 238 -4.25 29.53 11.75
N GLY A 239 -5.09 30.32 11.05
CA GLY A 239 -4.62 31.49 10.27
C GLY A 239 -3.96 31.11 8.93
N GLN A 240 -4.01 29.85 8.53
CA GLN A 240 -3.47 29.37 7.27
C GLN A 240 -4.59 28.80 6.38
N ARG A 241 -4.56 29.13 5.09
CA ARG A 241 -5.50 28.57 4.11
C ARG A 241 -4.97 27.27 3.53
N TRP A 242 -5.85 26.26 3.53
CA TRP A 242 -5.56 24.91 3.04
C TRP A 242 -6.43 24.59 1.85
N VAL A 243 -5.80 24.14 0.77
CA VAL A 243 -6.49 23.51 -0.35
C VAL A 243 -6.65 22.03 -0.02
N ILE A 244 -7.89 21.58 0.03
CA ILE A 244 -8.25 20.23 0.43
C ILE A 244 -8.94 19.56 -0.76
N GLN A 245 -8.41 18.43 -1.18
CA GLN A 245 -9.03 17.57 -2.20
C GLN A 245 -9.30 16.20 -1.59
N GLN A 246 -10.56 15.78 -1.62
CA GLN A 246 -10.98 14.42 -1.27
C GLN A 246 -11.52 13.74 -2.53
N GLN A 247 -11.02 12.55 -2.80
CA GLN A 247 -11.41 11.77 -3.97
C GLN A 247 -11.58 10.31 -3.59
N ARG A 248 -12.68 9.73 -4.04
CA ARG A 248 -12.92 8.30 -3.96
C ARG A 248 -11.98 7.57 -4.92
N ILE A 249 -11.28 6.57 -4.43
CA ILE A 249 -10.48 5.68 -5.26
C ILE A 249 -11.37 4.50 -5.63
N ASN A 250 -11.87 4.52 -6.86
CA ASN A 250 -12.68 3.43 -7.39
C ASN A 250 -11.80 2.22 -7.69
N ILE A 251 -11.68 1.34 -6.72
CA ILE A 251 -11.10 0.02 -6.91
C ILE A 251 -12.28 -0.95 -6.88
N LEU A 252 -12.66 -1.49 -8.04
CA LEU A 252 -13.79 -2.40 -8.18
C LEU A 252 -13.80 -3.47 -7.06
N GLY A 253 -14.92 -3.56 -6.33
CA GLY A 253 -15.12 -4.56 -5.29
C GLY A 253 -14.55 -4.23 -3.92
N THR A 254 -14.17 -2.98 -3.66
CA THR A 254 -13.67 -2.55 -2.34
C THR A 254 -14.74 -1.85 -1.53
N PRO A 255 -14.62 -1.86 -0.18
CA PRO A 255 -15.17 -0.77 0.62
C PRO A 255 -14.65 0.54 0.03
N ASP A 256 -15.49 1.56 0.02
CA ASP A 256 -15.11 2.85 -0.53
C ASP A 256 -13.85 3.37 0.17
N VAL A 257 -12.79 3.51 -0.61
CA VAL A 257 -11.51 4.05 -0.15
C VAL A 257 -11.36 5.45 -0.69
N TYR A 258 -10.98 6.38 0.16
CA TYR A 258 -10.82 7.78 -0.15
C TYR A 258 -9.37 8.22 0.03
N LEU A 259 -8.88 9.06 -0.87
CA LEU A 259 -7.65 9.80 -0.72
C LEU A 259 -7.99 11.24 -0.39
N ALA A 260 -7.50 11.75 0.74
CA ALA A 260 -7.49 13.17 1.00
C ALA A 260 -6.07 13.73 0.83
N VAL A 261 -5.98 14.84 0.12
CA VAL A 261 -4.76 15.62 -0.10
C VAL A 261 -5.01 17.01 0.43
N LEU A 262 -4.20 17.44 1.38
CA LEU A 262 -4.32 18.74 2.06
C LEU A 262 -3.01 19.51 1.85
N ILE A 263 -3.10 20.67 1.21
CA ILE A 263 -1.91 21.45 0.81
C ILE A 263 -2.07 22.88 1.33
N PRO A 264 -1.08 23.45 2.03
CA PRO A 264 -1.09 24.86 2.35
C PRO A 264 -1.11 25.70 1.07
N GLU A 265 -2.10 26.61 0.92
CA GLU A 265 -2.23 27.43 -0.28
C GLU A 265 -0.97 28.26 -0.53
N ALA A 266 -0.34 28.77 0.52
CA ALA A 266 0.90 29.52 0.42
C ALA A 266 2.05 28.71 -0.18
N GLU A 267 2.16 27.42 0.16
CA GLU A 267 3.18 26.53 -0.40
C GLU A 267 2.86 26.15 -1.85
N LEU A 268 1.59 25.90 -2.16
CA LEU A 268 1.14 25.61 -3.52
C LEU A 268 1.43 26.75 -4.49
N LEU A 269 1.27 27.99 -4.03
CA LEU A 269 1.50 29.19 -4.83
C LEU A 269 2.94 29.74 -4.73
N SER A 270 3.79 29.15 -3.91
CA SER A 270 5.15 29.65 -3.63
C SER A 270 5.99 29.87 -4.88
N GLU A 271 5.96 28.93 -5.83
CA GLU A 271 6.67 29.05 -7.10
C GLU A 271 6.11 30.18 -7.98
N ALA A 272 4.79 30.34 -8.02
CA ALA A 272 4.14 31.40 -8.76
C ALA A 272 4.49 32.80 -8.17
N TYR A 273 4.53 32.92 -6.85
CA TYR A 273 4.96 34.11 -6.17
C TYR A 273 6.44 34.41 -6.41
N ARG A 274 7.30 33.40 -6.40
CA ARG A 274 8.73 33.54 -6.70
C ARG A 274 8.95 34.05 -8.12
N LEU A 275 8.29 33.46 -9.10
CA LEU A 275 8.37 33.87 -10.51
C LEU A 275 7.83 35.30 -10.69
N ARG A 276 6.72 35.63 -10.05
CA ARG A 276 6.17 37.02 -10.07
C ARG A 276 7.15 38.05 -9.50
N THR A 277 7.75 37.73 -8.34
CA THR A 277 8.71 38.61 -7.69
C THR A 277 9.96 38.80 -8.54
N LEU A 278 10.49 37.72 -9.14
CA LEU A 278 11.61 37.79 -10.09
C LEU A 278 11.29 38.61 -11.32
N GLY A 279 10.08 38.46 -11.87
CA GLY A 279 9.58 39.25 -13.00
C GLY A 279 9.48 40.77 -12.66
N LEU A 280 9.01 41.09 -11.45
CA LEU A 280 8.94 42.48 -10.97
C LEU A 280 10.34 43.08 -10.81
N TRP A 281 11.29 42.37 -10.22
CA TRP A 281 12.67 42.85 -10.09
C TRP A 281 13.36 43.03 -11.43
N LEU A 282 13.15 42.09 -12.39
CA LEU A 282 13.68 42.18 -13.74
C LEU A 282 13.08 43.40 -14.49
N SER A 283 11.76 43.61 -14.39
CA SER A 283 11.12 44.79 -15.03
C SER A 283 11.57 46.11 -14.41
N LEU A 284 11.75 46.13 -13.09
CA LEU A 284 12.30 47.32 -12.40
C LEU A 284 13.74 47.60 -12.85
N ALA A 285 14.59 46.56 -12.92
CA ALA A 285 15.97 46.71 -13.38
C ALA A 285 16.07 47.18 -14.82
N ILE A 286 15.23 46.66 -15.72
CA ILE A 286 15.14 47.11 -17.12
C ILE A 286 14.67 48.56 -17.19
N SER A 287 13.65 48.95 -16.41
CA SER A 287 13.15 50.31 -16.37
C SER A 287 14.20 51.31 -15.88
N LEU A 288 14.96 50.92 -14.83
CA LEU A 288 16.07 51.74 -14.31
C LEU A 288 17.23 51.91 -15.31
N LEU A 289 17.47 50.90 -16.15
CA LEU A 289 18.47 50.98 -17.22
C LEU A 289 18.03 51.83 -18.42
N LEU A 290 16.74 51.76 -18.76
CA LEU A 290 16.20 52.49 -19.91
C LEU A 290 15.95 53.96 -19.62
N LEU A 291 15.64 54.37 -18.40
CA LEU A 291 15.39 55.76 -17.98
C LEU A 291 16.60 56.69 -18.28
N PRO A 292 17.83 56.38 -17.89
CA PRO A 292 18.98 57.22 -18.21
C PRO A 292 19.33 57.20 -19.70
N LEU A 293 19.07 56.07 -20.41
CA LEU A 293 19.31 55.95 -21.85
C LEU A 293 18.36 56.85 -22.65
N SER A 294 17.09 56.93 -22.25
CA SER A 294 16.09 57.80 -22.87
C SER A 294 16.40 59.29 -22.63
N TRP A 295 16.96 59.63 -21.44
CA TRP A 295 17.36 60.99 -21.13
C TRP A 295 18.60 61.43 -21.94
N LEU A 296 19.54 60.46 -22.19
CA LEU A 296 20.73 60.72 -23.02
C LEU A 296 20.40 60.91 -24.50
N LEU A 297 19.28 60.38 -24.99
CA LEU A 297 18.80 60.56 -26.37
C LEU A 297 18.00 61.85 -26.59
N TRP A 298 17.65 62.58 -25.50
CA TRP A 298 16.97 63.84 -25.52
C TRP A 298 17.91 65.04 -25.32
N LEU A 299 19.16 64.82 -24.99
CA LEU A 299 20.26 65.81 -24.95
C LEU A 299 21.02 65.84 -26.25
#